data_fb96002db769e8644917040fc24a00f2
#
_entry.id   fb96002db769e8644917040fc24a00f2
#
_cell.length_a   1.000
_cell.length_b   1.000
_cell.length_c   1.000
_cell.angle_alpha   90.00
_cell.angle_beta   90.00
_cell.angle_gamma   90.00
#
_symmetry.space_group_name_H-M   'P 1'
#
loop_
_entity.id
_entity.type
_entity.pdbx_description
1 polymer ?
#
loop_
_entity_poly.entity_id
_entity_poly.type
_entity_poly.pdbx_seq_one_letter_code
_entity_poly.pdbx_strand_id
1 'polypeptide(L)'
;MTSSGVQFLLAAAVLLLPACAFTEDTLWPTLKGESPKGTNKQAAAAPQGAAASGQVGGQSVIVVQTPPPLGNTNFQPTGVTPGQPTGTFVGQKVGELRSELKRLQGSVSQHNGQLQGLRGKIVANSQRYHGTIAAVNARLQVGTTPGNPILVQQFNSAQGDLDRIATDITEMNTLAARVSNNSTMSSFLLESAKASFSVSGAVDEDHRQLAILEDEVSRTDVLVARLLKEVSEDVRRQTNYVATERANLNTVSAAIRTGEIFGGSLVHKALALASAGQNGTLAARPTDTTGKRPLVVIRFDRAKVPYQQALYHAVSRVIERRPDAVFDLVAVASASGGTARVALNANKARRHAEEVLRALIEMGLPPARVAVSAKTMASAKTNEVHVYLR
;
A
#
# COMPACT_ATOMS: atom_id res chain seq x y z
N MET A 1 36.11 -17.06 -67.39
CA MET A 1 37.25 -16.43 -66.74
C MET A 1 36.84 -16.19 -65.29
N THR A 2 37.10 -17.12 -64.39
CA THR A 2 38.06 -17.02 -63.30
C THR A 2 37.68 -15.91 -62.30
N SER A 3 37.48 -16.08 -61.00
CA SER A 3 38.12 -17.01 -60.08
C SER A 3 37.60 -16.72 -58.66
N SER A 4 37.69 -17.71 -57.85
CA SER A 4 38.10 -17.73 -56.43
C SER A 4 37.24 -16.97 -55.42
N GLY A 5 36.51 -17.56 -54.49
CA GLY A 5 36.91 -18.55 -53.52
C GLY A 5 37.69 -17.98 -52.35
N VAL A 6 37.01 -17.50 -51.28
CA VAL A 6 37.63 -17.42 -49.95
C VAL A 6 36.62 -17.91 -48.92
N GLN A 7 36.86 -19.13 -48.44
CA GLN A 7 36.24 -19.68 -47.25
C GLN A 7 36.91 -19.05 -46.03
N PHE A 8 36.15 -18.35 -45.18
CA PHE A 8 36.60 -18.06 -43.81
C PHE A 8 35.99 -19.05 -42.84
N LEU A 9 36.83 -19.95 -42.38
CA LEU A 9 36.64 -20.78 -41.21
C LEU A 9 36.63 -19.86 -39.96
N LEU A 10 35.52 -19.70 -39.29
CA LEU A 10 35.44 -19.11 -37.96
C LEU A 10 35.36 -20.24 -36.93
N ALA A 11 36.46 -20.45 -36.23
CA ALA A 11 36.56 -21.31 -35.09
C ALA A 11 35.73 -20.81 -33.95
N ALA A 12 34.72 -21.58 -33.50
CA ALA A 12 33.96 -21.34 -32.30
C ALA A 12 34.80 -21.74 -31.08
N ALA A 13 35.31 -20.76 -30.35
CA ALA A 13 35.89 -20.94 -29.03
C ALA A 13 34.76 -20.97 -28.00
N VAL A 14 34.44 -22.18 -27.52
CA VAL A 14 33.52 -22.38 -26.38
C VAL A 14 34.30 -22.04 -25.10
N LEU A 15 34.04 -20.84 -24.54
CA LEU A 15 34.46 -20.47 -23.21
C LEU A 15 33.52 -21.12 -22.19
N LEU A 16 33.92 -22.19 -21.56
CA LEU A 16 33.35 -22.78 -20.37
C LEU A 16 33.60 -21.83 -19.19
N LEU A 17 32.60 -21.03 -18.82
CA LEU A 17 32.58 -20.31 -17.54
C LEU A 17 32.06 -21.27 -16.46
N PRO A 18 32.76 -21.43 -15.33
CA PRO A 18 32.23 -22.17 -14.20
C PRO A 18 31.08 -21.38 -13.58
N ALA A 19 29.90 -21.96 -13.58
CA ALA A 19 28.76 -21.45 -12.80
C ALA A 19 29.11 -21.63 -11.32
N CYS A 20 29.47 -20.54 -10.66
CA CYS A 20 29.45 -20.47 -9.20
C CYS A 20 27.99 -20.56 -8.78
N ALA A 21 27.60 -21.73 -8.32
CA ALA A 21 26.37 -21.92 -7.56
C ALA A 21 26.49 -21.11 -6.23
N PHE A 22 25.93 -19.93 -6.19
CA PHE A 22 25.67 -19.24 -4.94
C PHE A 22 24.52 -19.99 -4.27
N THR A 23 24.83 -20.77 -3.26
CA THR A 23 23.86 -21.36 -2.37
C THR A 23 23.25 -20.25 -1.52
N GLU A 24 21.93 -20.10 -1.57
CA GLU A 24 21.14 -19.07 -0.84
C GLU A 24 21.17 -19.23 0.69
N ASP A 25 21.95 -20.16 1.23
CA ASP A 25 21.94 -20.53 2.65
C ASP A 25 22.84 -19.69 3.57
N THR A 26 23.55 -18.66 3.05
CA THR A 26 24.54 -17.93 3.87
C THR A 26 24.13 -16.52 4.30
N LEU A 27 22.95 -16.00 3.93
CA LEU A 27 22.56 -14.62 4.24
C LEU A 27 21.37 -14.43 5.19
N TRP A 28 20.65 -15.51 5.52
CA TRP A 28 19.54 -15.43 6.50
C TRP A 28 19.55 -16.67 7.40
N PRO A 29 19.65 -16.54 8.73
CA PRO A 29 19.40 -17.67 9.62
C PRO A 29 17.91 -18.03 9.56
N THR A 30 17.60 -19.15 8.92
CA THR A 30 16.28 -19.76 8.99
C THR A 30 16.04 -20.27 10.40
N LEU A 31 15.13 -19.65 11.13
CA LEU A 31 14.55 -20.18 12.34
C LEU A 31 13.69 -21.41 12.00
N LYS A 32 14.34 -22.57 11.89
CA LYS A 32 13.66 -23.86 11.92
C LYS A 32 13.34 -24.19 13.37
N GLY A 33 12.13 -23.81 13.81
CA GLY A 33 11.53 -24.40 15.00
C GLY A 33 11.16 -25.84 14.69
N GLU A 34 11.79 -26.80 15.37
CA GLU A 34 11.39 -28.20 15.36
C GLU A 34 9.99 -28.34 15.95
N SER A 35 9.11 -28.98 15.16
CA SER A 35 7.77 -29.37 15.63
C SER A 35 7.88 -30.63 16.50
N PRO A 36 7.33 -30.65 17.72
CA PRO A 36 7.20 -31.90 18.46
C PRO A 36 6.10 -32.77 17.85
N LYS A 37 6.43 -34.03 17.59
CA LYS A 37 5.50 -35.12 17.27
C LYS A 37 4.54 -35.37 18.43
N GLY A 38 3.25 -35.44 18.12
CA GLY A 38 2.33 -36.15 19.03
C GLY A 38 0.86 -35.79 18.92
N THR A 39 0.11 -36.73 18.36
CA THR A 39 -1.27 -37.14 18.62
C THR A 39 -2.43 -36.32 18.01
N ASN A 40 -3.06 -37.00 17.04
CA ASN A 40 -4.43 -36.77 16.53
C ASN A 40 -5.45 -36.56 17.68
N LYS A 41 -6.22 -35.49 17.58
CA LYS A 41 -7.62 -35.45 17.97
C LYS A 41 -8.44 -34.53 17.10
N GLN A 42 -9.49 -35.08 16.66
CA GLN A 42 -10.62 -34.72 15.83
C GLN A 42 -11.12 -33.28 15.90
N ALA A 43 -11.46 -32.78 14.72
CA ALA A 43 -12.02 -31.48 14.44
C ALA A 43 -13.31 -31.17 15.21
N ALA A 44 -13.39 -29.99 15.78
CA ALA A 44 -14.63 -29.33 16.14
C ALA A 44 -14.59 -27.92 15.52
N ALA A 45 -15.70 -27.55 14.91
CA ALA A 45 -15.90 -26.30 14.19
C ALA A 45 -15.58 -25.07 15.04
N ALA A 46 -14.79 -24.14 14.50
CA ALA A 46 -14.52 -22.85 15.10
C ALA A 46 -15.70 -21.89 14.86
N PRO A 47 -16.17 -21.17 15.88
CA PRO A 47 -17.02 -20.02 15.69
C PRO A 47 -16.18 -18.82 15.22
N GLN A 48 -16.70 -18.09 14.25
CA GLN A 48 -16.18 -16.81 13.81
C GLN A 48 -16.12 -15.84 14.99
N GLY A 49 -14.91 -15.60 15.49
CA GLY A 49 -14.65 -14.60 16.51
C GLY A 49 -14.69 -13.20 15.87
N ALA A 50 -15.61 -12.39 16.36
CA ALA A 50 -15.65 -10.96 16.11
C ALA A 50 -14.30 -10.34 16.49
N ALA A 51 -13.71 -9.59 15.57
CA ALA A 51 -12.56 -8.74 15.82
C ALA A 51 -12.97 -7.69 16.85
N ALA A 52 -12.46 -7.82 18.06
CA ALA A 52 -12.55 -6.79 19.08
C ALA A 52 -11.74 -5.59 18.61
N SER A 53 -12.44 -4.52 18.21
CA SER A 53 -11.88 -3.20 18.00
C SER A 53 -11.43 -2.63 19.33
N GLY A 54 -10.18 -2.89 19.69
CA GLY A 54 -9.50 -2.15 20.74
C GLY A 54 -9.27 -0.73 20.26
N GLN A 55 -10.10 0.23 20.65
CA GLN A 55 -9.81 1.65 20.55
C GLN A 55 -8.61 1.98 21.43
N VAL A 56 -7.42 1.91 20.87
CA VAL A 56 -6.24 2.60 21.38
C VAL A 56 -6.19 3.96 20.72
N GLY A 57 -6.16 5.00 21.53
CA GLY A 57 -6.29 6.42 21.17
C GLY A 57 -5.60 6.84 19.87
N GLY A 58 -6.37 7.55 19.05
CA GLY A 58 -6.14 8.00 17.70
C GLY A 58 -4.77 8.54 17.33
N GLN A 59 -3.92 7.69 16.83
CA GLN A 59 -2.87 8.06 15.90
C GLN A 59 -3.20 7.42 14.57
N SER A 60 -3.65 8.23 13.61
CA SER A 60 -3.84 7.79 12.23
C SER A 60 -2.46 7.48 11.64
N VAL A 61 -2.07 6.22 11.66
CA VAL A 61 -0.86 5.76 10.98
C VAL A 61 -1.15 5.76 9.48
N ILE A 62 -0.34 6.44 8.68
CA ILE A 62 -0.41 6.30 7.22
C ILE A 62 0.07 4.88 6.92
N VAL A 63 -0.87 3.99 6.66
CA VAL A 63 -0.57 2.64 6.18
C VAL A 63 -0.34 2.76 4.68
N VAL A 64 0.91 2.70 4.25
CA VAL A 64 1.21 2.54 2.82
C VAL A 64 0.78 1.12 2.43
N GLN A 65 -0.38 1.01 1.82
CA GLN A 65 -0.86 -0.26 1.30
C GLN A 65 -0.19 -0.53 -0.06
N THR A 66 0.25 -1.75 -0.26
CA THR A 66 0.62 -2.20 -1.61
C THR A 66 -0.63 -2.27 -2.48
N PRO A 67 -0.55 -1.88 -3.78
CA PRO A 67 -1.69 -2.01 -4.68
C PRO A 67 -2.19 -3.46 -4.68
N PRO A 68 -3.50 -3.69 -4.64
CA PRO A 68 -4.04 -5.04 -4.69
C PRO A 68 -3.68 -5.67 -6.05
N PRO A 69 -3.34 -6.97 -6.07
CA PRO A 69 -2.99 -7.65 -7.30
C PRO A 69 -4.18 -7.65 -8.26
N LEU A 70 -3.90 -7.35 -9.52
CA LEU A 70 -4.84 -7.53 -10.63
C LEU A 70 -4.78 -8.98 -11.11
N GLY A 71 -5.86 -9.44 -11.77
CA GLY A 71 -5.82 -10.72 -12.46
C GLY A 71 -4.74 -10.73 -13.56
N ASN A 72 -4.21 -11.91 -13.84
CA ASN A 72 -3.16 -12.11 -14.85
C ASN A 72 -3.57 -13.04 -15.98
N THR A 73 -4.81 -13.51 -15.98
CA THR A 73 -5.32 -14.43 -16.98
C THR A 73 -5.42 -13.74 -18.33
N ASN A 74 -4.96 -14.45 -19.37
CA ASN A 74 -5.13 -14.06 -20.77
C ASN A 74 -6.23 -14.93 -21.40
N PHE A 75 -7.35 -14.30 -21.75
CA PHE A 75 -8.55 -14.96 -22.25
C PHE A 75 -8.51 -15.04 -23.78
N GLN A 76 -7.94 -16.10 -24.32
CA GLN A 76 -7.85 -16.32 -25.77
C GLN A 76 -8.82 -17.44 -26.19
N PRO A 77 -9.77 -17.17 -27.08
CA PRO A 77 -10.61 -18.22 -27.67
C PRO A 77 -9.79 -19.19 -28.52
N THR A 78 -10.22 -20.44 -28.58
CA THR A 78 -9.52 -21.51 -29.33
C THR A 78 -9.73 -21.45 -30.85
N GLY A 79 -10.61 -20.57 -31.32
CA GLY A 79 -11.02 -20.49 -32.72
C GLY A 79 -12.27 -21.30 -33.00
N VAL A 80 -12.74 -21.25 -34.24
CA VAL A 80 -13.94 -21.93 -34.74
C VAL A 80 -13.55 -22.87 -35.86
N THR A 81 -13.92 -24.14 -35.75
CA THR A 81 -13.61 -25.17 -36.73
C THR A 81 -14.37 -24.91 -38.06
N PRO A 82 -13.68 -24.90 -39.20
CA PRO A 82 -14.35 -24.79 -40.50
C PRO A 82 -15.32 -25.95 -40.73
N GLY A 83 -16.42 -25.69 -41.38
CA GLY A 83 -17.40 -26.72 -41.79
C GLY A 83 -17.65 -26.71 -43.30
N GLN A 84 -18.06 -27.84 -43.82
CA GLN A 84 -18.45 -27.97 -45.21
C GLN A 84 -19.95 -27.75 -45.38
N PRO A 85 -20.39 -27.00 -46.41
CA PRO A 85 -21.81 -26.82 -46.68
C PRO A 85 -22.44 -28.15 -47.14
N THR A 86 -23.54 -28.53 -46.53
CA THR A 86 -24.28 -29.77 -46.83
C THR A 86 -25.44 -29.55 -47.81
N GLY A 87 -25.78 -28.27 -48.06
CA GLY A 87 -26.90 -27.90 -48.92
C GLY A 87 -28.28 -28.06 -48.25
N THR A 88 -28.35 -28.53 -47.02
CA THR A 88 -29.57 -28.65 -46.23
C THR A 88 -29.93 -27.32 -45.56
N PHE A 89 -31.18 -27.18 -45.09
CA PHE A 89 -31.60 -26.05 -44.27
C PHE A 89 -30.82 -26.02 -42.95
N VAL A 90 -30.59 -27.19 -42.33
CA VAL A 90 -29.81 -27.28 -41.08
C VAL A 90 -28.35 -26.89 -41.31
N GLY A 91 -27.75 -27.34 -42.43
CA GLY A 91 -26.37 -26.93 -42.78
C GLY A 91 -26.22 -25.45 -43.01
N GLN A 92 -27.20 -24.74 -43.56
CA GLN A 92 -27.23 -23.29 -43.65
C GLN A 92 -27.26 -22.67 -42.26
N LYS A 93 -28.11 -23.17 -41.34
CA LYS A 93 -28.20 -22.70 -39.96
C LYS A 93 -26.89 -22.90 -39.18
N VAL A 94 -26.22 -24.04 -39.36
CA VAL A 94 -24.90 -24.30 -38.82
C VAL A 94 -23.90 -23.26 -39.31
N GLY A 95 -23.94 -22.90 -40.58
CA GLY A 95 -23.06 -21.84 -41.14
C GLY A 95 -23.32 -20.47 -40.54
N GLU A 96 -24.58 -20.09 -40.29
CA GLU A 96 -24.94 -18.86 -39.60
C GLU A 96 -24.40 -18.84 -38.15
N LEU A 97 -24.73 -19.88 -37.37
CA LEU A 97 -24.29 -19.99 -35.97
C LEU A 97 -22.77 -19.99 -35.83
N ARG A 98 -22.06 -20.64 -36.76
CA ARG A 98 -20.59 -20.60 -36.82
C ARG A 98 -20.05 -19.20 -37.07
N SER A 99 -20.72 -18.44 -37.93
CA SER A 99 -20.33 -17.04 -38.19
C SER A 99 -20.54 -16.17 -36.97
N GLU A 100 -21.65 -16.35 -36.26
CA GLU A 100 -21.94 -15.64 -35.01
C GLU A 100 -20.94 -16.03 -33.88
N LEU A 101 -20.60 -17.31 -33.74
CA LEU A 101 -19.58 -17.77 -32.80
C LEU A 101 -18.21 -17.11 -33.09
N LYS A 102 -17.83 -17.03 -34.37
CA LYS A 102 -16.60 -16.36 -34.78
C LYS A 102 -16.60 -14.89 -34.40
N ARG A 103 -17.75 -14.19 -34.58
CA ARG A 103 -17.88 -12.78 -34.13
C ARG A 103 -17.79 -12.65 -32.62
N LEU A 104 -18.46 -13.56 -31.88
CA LEU A 104 -18.38 -13.59 -30.41
C LEU A 104 -16.96 -13.79 -29.94
N GLN A 105 -16.23 -14.76 -30.48
CA GLN A 105 -14.82 -15.01 -30.13
C GLN A 105 -13.91 -13.81 -30.48
N GLY A 106 -14.19 -13.12 -31.60
CA GLY A 106 -13.52 -11.87 -31.94
C GLY A 106 -13.75 -10.77 -30.90
N SER A 107 -15.00 -10.62 -30.43
CA SER A 107 -15.34 -9.67 -29.35
C SER A 107 -14.65 -10.02 -28.05
N VAL A 108 -14.59 -11.31 -27.67
CA VAL A 108 -13.90 -11.78 -26.48
C VAL A 108 -12.40 -11.45 -26.54
N SER A 109 -11.75 -11.69 -27.68
CA SER A 109 -10.33 -11.34 -27.90
C SER A 109 -10.10 -9.83 -27.77
N GLN A 110 -10.99 -9.02 -28.33
CA GLN A 110 -10.91 -7.56 -28.21
C GLN A 110 -11.08 -7.09 -26.77
N HIS A 111 -12.06 -7.64 -26.04
CA HIS A 111 -12.30 -7.30 -24.63
C HIS A 111 -11.14 -7.74 -23.74
N ASN A 112 -10.53 -8.89 -24.03
CA ASN A 112 -9.31 -9.31 -23.35
C ASN A 112 -8.17 -8.32 -23.58
N GLY A 113 -7.93 -7.86 -24.81
CA GLY A 113 -6.93 -6.84 -25.11
C GLY A 113 -7.18 -5.53 -24.36
N GLN A 114 -8.43 -5.09 -24.29
CA GLN A 114 -8.83 -3.91 -23.50
C GLN A 114 -8.54 -4.10 -22.01
N LEU A 115 -8.88 -5.27 -21.45
CA LEU A 115 -8.59 -5.59 -20.04
C LEU A 115 -7.09 -5.53 -19.73
N GLN A 116 -6.26 -6.16 -20.56
CA GLN A 116 -4.80 -6.12 -20.36
C GLN A 116 -4.26 -4.69 -20.43
N GLY A 117 -4.76 -3.88 -21.35
CA GLY A 117 -4.42 -2.45 -21.46
C GLY A 117 -4.80 -1.66 -20.21
N LEU A 118 -6.01 -1.84 -19.68
CA LEU A 118 -6.48 -1.19 -18.45
C LEU A 118 -5.66 -1.61 -17.22
N ARG A 119 -5.34 -2.90 -17.11
CA ARG A 119 -4.47 -3.42 -16.05
C ARG A 119 -3.09 -2.76 -16.09
N GLY A 120 -2.50 -2.63 -17.28
CA GLY A 120 -1.22 -1.95 -17.46
C GLY A 120 -1.27 -0.47 -17.04
N LYS A 121 -2.34 0.26 -17.40
CA LYS A 121 -2.55 1.65 -16.97
C LYS A 121 -2.65 1.77 -15.45
N ILE A 122 -3.46 0.93 -14.81
CA ILE A 122 -3.66 0.93 -13.36
C ILE A 122 -2.34 0.65 -12.63
N VAL A 123 -1.57 -0.34 -13.06
CA VAL A 123 -0.26 -0.66 -12.47
C VAL A 123 0.69 0.54 -12.59
N ALA A 124 0.80 1.16 -13.77
CA ALA A 124 1.68 2.31 -13.99
C ALA A 124 1.25 3.53 -13.14
N ASN A 125 -0.06 3.82 -13.08
CA ASN A 125 -0.60 4.91 -12.26
C ASN A 125 -0.38 4.65 -10.76
N SER A 126 -0.58 3.41 -10.29
CA SER A 126 -0.33 3.02 -8.90
C SER A 126 1.14 3.15 -8.51
N GLN A 127 2.05 2.74 -9.37
CA GLN A 127 3.50 2.89 -9.13
C GLN A 127 3.90 4.36 -9.00
N ARG A 128 3.39 5.25 -9.89
CA ARG A 128 3.65 6.68 -9.78
C ARG A 128 3.08 7.27 -8.49
N TYR A 129 1.83 6.93 -8.18
CA TYR A 129 1.16 7.34 -6.95
C TYR A 129 1.99 6.99 -5.71
N HIS A 130 2.35 5.72 -5.56
CA HIS A 130 3.12 5.26 -4.39
C HIS A 130 4.52 5.88 -4.34
N GLY A 131 5.20 6.03 -5.47
CA GLY A 131 6.50 6.72 -5.53
C GLY A 131 6.41 8.16 -5.05
N THR A 132 5.38 8.90 -5.49
CA THR A 132 5.14 10.27 -5.06
C THR A 132 4.78 10.36 -3.58
N ILE A 133 3.88 9.51 -3.09
CA ILE A 133 3.51 9.48 -1.67
C ILE A 133 4.68 9.08 -0.77
N ALA A 134 5.51 8.13 -1.19
CA ALA A 134 6.72 7.76 -0.46
C ALA A 134 7.70 8.95 -0.32
N ALA A 135 7.89 9.72 -1.40
CA ALA A 135 8.74 10.92 -1.38
C ALA A 135 8.17 12.01 -0.45
N VAL A 136 6.85 12.25 -0.49
CA VAL A 136 6.16 13.19 0.41
C VAL A 136 6.32 12.75 1.86
N ASN A 137 6.05 11.48 2.15
CA ASN A 137 6.14 10.93 3.49
C ASN A 137 7.57 11.01 4.05
N ALA A 138 8.58 10.70 3.24
CA ALA A 138 9.99 10.81 3.64
C ALA A 138 10.35 12.25 4.07
N ARG A 139 9.89 13.25 3.33
CA ARG A 139 10.10 14.66 3.69
C ARG A 139 9.34 15.08 4.95
N LEU A 140 8.10 14.63 5.09
CA LEU A 140 7.30 14.93 6.27
C LEU A 140 7.84 14.23 7.54
N GLN A 141 8.52 13.09 7.40
CA GLN A 141 9.18 12.40 8.52
C GLN A 141 10.41 13.18 9.04
N VAL A 142 11.15 13.80 8.14
CA VAL A 142 12.27 14.69 8.51
C VAL A 142 11.75 16.00 9.10
N GLY A 143 10.57 16.43 8.69
CA GLY A 143 10.00 17.74 8.99
C GLY A 143 10.31 18.76 7.88
N THR A 144 9.37 19.63 7.61
CA THR A 144 9.48 20.67 6.59
C THR A 144 8.68 21.91 7.01
N THR A 145 8.80 22.99 6.25
CA THR A 145 7.98 24.19 6.48
C THR A 145 6.50 23.85 6.27
N PRO A 146 5.60 24.29 7.17
CA PRO A 146 4.16 24.14 7.00
C PRO A 146 3.69 24.68 5.65
N GLY A 147 2.91 23.86 4.93
CA GLY A 147 2.41 24.26 3.61
C GLY A 147 3.48 24.31 2.51
N ASN A 148 4.57 23.55 2.61
CA ASN A 148 5.66 23.54 1.64
C ASN A 148 5.12 23.38 0.20
N PRO A 149 5.38 24.33 -0.72
CA PRO A 149 4.81 24.33 -2.06
C PRO A 149 5.23 23.12 -2.90
N ILE A 150 6.43 22.58 -2.68
CA ILE A 150 6.90 21.36 -3.38
C ILE A 150 6.05 20.16 -2.95
N LEU A 151 5.75 20.02 -1.66
CA LEU A 151 4.89 18.93 -1.16
C LEU A 151 3.44 19.09 -1.61
N VAL A 152 2.93 20.31 -1.69
CA VAL A 152 1.60 20.59 -2.25
C VAL A 152 1.54 20.18 -3.72
N GLN A 153 2.56 20.49 -4.52
CA GLN A 153 2.63 20.06 -5.92
C GLN A 153 2.70 18.53 -6.05
N GLN A 154 3.51 17.87 -5.25
CA GLN A 154 3.60 16.39 -5.23
C GLN A 154 2.27 15.76 -4.80
N PHE A 155 1.60 16.32 -3.81
CA PHE A 155 0.28 15.89 -3.38
C PHE A 155 -0.74 15.99 -4.52
N ASN A 156 -0.81 17.13 -5.23
CA ASN A 156 -1.70 17.30 -6.37
C ASN A 156 -1.39 16.31 -7.50
N SER A 157 -0.12 15.99 -7.73
CA SER A 157 0.28 14.96 -8.69
C SER A 157 -0.21 13.57 -8.27
N ALA A 158 -0.04 13.20 -7.00
CA ALA A 158 -0.53 11.93 -6.46
C ALA A 158 -2.06 11.83 -6.54
N GLN A 159 -2.77 12.92 -6.24
CA GLN A 159 -4.23 12.97 -6.38
C GLN A 159 -4.64 12.75 -7.84
N GLY A 160 -3.96 13.38 -8.79
CA GLY A 160 -4.21 13.19 -10.22
C GLY A 160 -3.94 11.74 -10.68
N ASP A 161 -2.91 11.06 -10.16
CA ASP A 161 -2.67 9.65 -10.47
C ASP A 161 -3.77 8.74 -9.91
N LEU A 162 -4.28 9.03 -8.70
CA LEU A 162 -5.39 8.30 -8.10
C LEU A 162 -6.72 8.51 -8.85
N ASP A 163 -6.95 9.72 -9.37
CA ASP A 163 -8.12 10.02 -10.20
C ASP A 163 -8.06 9.32 -11.56
N ARG A 164 -6.85 9.14 -12.14
CA ARG A 164 -6.66 8.30 -13.35
C ARG A 164 -7.00 6.84 -13.08
N ILE A 165 -6.59 6.29 -11.94
CA ILE A 165 -6.97 4.92 -11.53
C ILE A 165 -8.49 4.81 -11.39
N ALA A 166 -9.17 5.81 -10.81
CA ALA A 166 -10.63 5.82 -10.71
C ALA A 166 -11.32 5.86 -12.09
N THR A 167 -10.74 6.58 -13.05
CA THR A 167 -11.20 6.60 -14.44
C THR A 167 -11.01 5.23 -15.11
N ASP A 168 -9.84 4.61 -14.96
CA ASP A 168 -9.56 3.27 -15.49
C ASP A 168 -10.52 2.22 -14.90
N ILE A 169 -10.93 2.33 -13.62
CA ILE A 169 -11.95 1.49 -12.99
C ILE A 169 -13.32 1.68 -13.65
N THR A 170 -13.68 2.92 -13.99
CA THR A 170 -14.93 3.20 -14.71
C THR A 170 -14.94 2.57 -16.10
N GLU A 171 -13.79 2.62 -16.81
CA GLU A 171 -13.61 1.92 -18.08
C GLU A 171 -13.72 0.40 -17.91
N MET A 172 -13.16 -0.18 -16.82
CA MET A 172 -13.32 -1.60 -16.50
C MET A 172 -14.79 -1.99 -16.23
N ASN A 173 -15.57 -1.16 -15.55
CA ASN A 173 -16.99 -1.38 -15.35
C ASN A 173 -17.75 -1.41 -16.68
N THR A 174 -17.42 -0.49 -17.58
CA THR A 174 -17.98 -0.45 -18.94
C THR A 174 -17.61 -1.72 -19.71
N LEU A 175 -16.36 -2.19 -19.56
CA LEU A 175 -15.91 -3.45 -20.14
C LEU A 175 -16.69 -4.65 -19.58
N ALA A 176 -16.91 -4.71 -18.27
CA ALA A 176 -17.70 -5.76 -17.63
C ALA A 176 -19.12 -5.85 -18.21
N ALA A 177 -19.77 -4.69 -18.44
CA ALA A 177 -21.09 -4.65 -19.07
C ALA A 177 -21.05 -5.21 -20.51
N ARG A 178 -20.03 -4.89 -21.31
CA ARG A 178 -19.84 -5.44 -22.67
C ARG A 178 -19.60 -6.96 -22.64
N VAL A 179 -18.81 -7.44 -21.70
CA VAL A 179 -18.57 -8.88 -21.51
C VAL A 179 -19.85 -9.60 -21.07
N SER A 180 -20.69 -8.97 -20.24
CA SER A 180 -22.01 -9.50 -19.87
C SER A 180 -22.91 -9.67 -21.09
N ASN A 181 -22.89 -8.74 -22.05
CA ASN A 181 -23.62 -8.89 -23.32
C ASN A 181 -23.09 -10.08 -24.13
N ASN A 182 -21.77 -10.34 -24.10
CA ASN A 182 -21.22 -11.54 -24.75
C ASN A 182 -21.71 -12.84 -24.10
N SER A 183 -21.91 -12.85 -22.78
CA SER A 183 -22.49 -14.01 -22.08
C SER A 183 -23.91 -14.29 -22.54
N THR A 184 -24.73 -13.25 -22.70
CA THR A 184 -26.09 -13.41 -23.23
C THR A 184 -26.07 -13.96 -24.67
N MET A 185 -25.15 -13.48 -25.52
CA MET A 185 -25.01 -13.99 -26.89
C MET A 185 -24.52 -15.44 -26.90
N SER A 186 -23.59 -15.80 -26.02
CA SER A 186 -23.10 -17.18 -25.90
C SER A 186 -24.20 -18.15 -25.51
N SER A 187 -25.04 -17.79 -24.52
CA SER A 187 -26.19 -18.59 -24.11
C SER A 187 -27.22 -18.75 -25.26
N PHE A 188 -27.48 -17.68 -26.00
CA PHE A 188 -28.36 -17.74 -27.18
C PHE A 188 -27.81 -18.68 -28.26
N LEU A 189 -26.53 -18.64 -28.55
CA LEU A 189 -25.88 -19.52 -29.51
C LEU A 189 -25.95 -20.98 -29.06
N LEU A 190 -25.74 -21.26 -27.78
CA LEU A 190 -25.83 -22.59 -27.22
C LEU A 190 -27.24 -23.18 -27.37
N GLU A 191 -28.26 -22.42 -27.00
CA GLU A 191 -29.66 -22.85 -27.13
C GLU A 191 -30.07 -23.01 -28.61
N SER A 192 -29.60 -22.11 -29.49
CA SER A 192 -29.86 -22.20 -30.92
C SER A 192 -29.19 -23.42 -31.57
N ALA A 193 -27.98 -23.77 -31.16
CA ALA A 193 -27.30 -24.99 -31.60
C ALA A 193 -28.04 -26.24 -31.16
N LYS A 194 -28.46 -26.33 -29.88
CA LYS A 194 -29.25 -27.42 -29.35
C LYS A 194 -30.62 -27.58 -30.07
N ALA A 195 -31.31 -26.47 -30.28
CA ALA A 195 -32.59 -26.49 -31.00
C ALA A 195 -32.43 -27.00 -32.44
N SER A 196 -31.30 -26.73 -33.08
CA SER A 196 -31.03 -27.16 -34.46
C SER A 196 -30.89 -28.67 -34.62
N PHE A 197 -30.59 -29.43 -33.56
CA PHE A 197 -30.56 -30.91 -33.59
C PHE A 197 -31.94 -31.53 -33.82
N SER A 198 -33.02 -30.85 -33.43
CA SER A 198 -34.37 -31.35 -33.54
C SER A 198 -35.04 -31.03 -34.88
N VAL A 199 -34.38 -30.29 -35.76
CA VAL A 199 -34.93 -29.87 -37.04
C VAL A 199 -34.88 -31.02 -38.03
N SER A 200 -36.03 -31.34 -38.63
CA SER A 200 -36.16 -32.41 -39.65
C SER A 200 -35.41 -32.04 -40.94
N GLY A 201 -34.88 -33.08 -41.61
CA GLY A 201 -34.14 -32.92 -42.88
C GLY A 201 -32.63 -32.64 -42.72
N ALA A 202 -32.08 -32.80 -41.51
CA ALA A 202 -30.66 -32.81 -41.26
C ALA A 202 -30.04 -34.13 -41.77
N VAL A 203 -28.83 -34.06 -42.30
CA VAL A 203 -27.98 -35.21 -42.63
C VAL A 203 -26.96 -35.47 -41.51
N ASP A 204 -26.35 -36.65 -41.50
CA ASP A 204 -25.38 -37.04 -40.46
C ASP A 204 -24.24 -36.03 -40.32
N GLU A 205 -23.82 -35.43 -41.43
CA GLU A 205 -22.78 -34.38 -41.40
C GLU A 205 -23.24 -33.10 -40.69
N ASP A 206 -24.52 -32.73 -40.84
CA ASP A 206 -25.08 -31.60 -40.10
C ASP A 206 -25.04 -31.84 -38.60
N HIS A 207 -25.46 -33.02 -38.16
CA HIS A 207 -25.40 -33.42 -36.73
C HIS A 207 -24.00 -33.44 -36.20
N ARG A 208 -23.02 -33.92 -36.98
CA ARG A 208 -21.62 -33.90 -36.60
C ARG A 208 -21.09 -32.48 -36.44
N GLN A 209 -21.43 -31.58 -37.38
CA GLN A 209 -21.02 -30.18 -37.34
C GLN A 209 -21.71 -29.42 -36.22
N LEU A 210 -22.97 -29.71 -35.89
CA LEU A 210 -23.69 -29.15 -34.75
C LEU A 210 -23.03 -29.57 -33.43
N ALA A 211 -22.63 -30.82 -33.27
CA ALA A 211 -21.96 -31.31 -32.06
C ALA A 211 -20.63 -30.59 -31.82
N ILE A 212 -19.84 -30.38 -32.88
CA ILE A 212 -18.58 -29.60 -32.79
C ILE A 212 -18.90 -28.16 -32.40
N LEU A 213 -19.88 -27.53 -33.03
CA LEU A 213 -20.29 -26.16 -32.77
C LEU A 213 -20.79 -25.97 -31.33
N GLU A 214 -21.60 -26.89 -30.80
CA GLU A 214 -22.09 -26.87 -29.42
C GLU A 214 -20.95 -26.93 -28.43
N ASP A 215 -19.96 -27.78 -28.64
CA ASP A 215 -18.76 -27.86 -27.79
C ASP A 215 -17.92 -26.57 -27.83
N GLU A 216 -17.74 -25.99 -29.02
CA GLU A 216 -17.02 -24.71 -29.19
C GLU A 216 -17.73 -23.52 -28.53
N VAL A 217 -19.08 -23.48 -28.67
CA VAL A 217 -19.89 -22.46 -27.96
C VAL A 217 -19.79 -22.64 -26.46
N SER A 218 -19.91 -23.86 -25.95
CA SER A 218 -19.81 -24.17 -24.54
C SER A 218 -18.47 -23.76 -23.94
N ARG A 219 -17.35 -24.04 -24.64
CA ARG A 219 -16.01 -23.57 -24.23
C ARG A 219 -15.92 -22.06 -24.23
N THR A 220 -16.50 -21.40 -25.23
CA THR A 220 -16.52 -19.94 -25.32
C THR A 220 -17.37 -19.35 -24.20
N ASP A 221 -18.49 -19.95 -23.83
CA ASP A 221 -19.33 -19.51 -22.71
C ASP A 221 -18.57 -19.55 -21.37
N VAL A 222 -17.89 -20.65 -21.08
CA VAL A 222 -17.02 -20.78 -19.90
C VAL A 222 -15.91 -19.71 -19.89
N LEU A 223 -15.33 -19.42 -21.06
CA LEU A 223 -14.29 -18.40 -21.18
C LEU A 223 -14.84 -17.00 -20.86
N VAL A 224 -16.02 -16.66 -21.41
CA VAL A 224 -16.71 -15.39 -21.17
C VAL A 224 -17.10 -15.25 -19.69
N ALA A 225 -17.65 -16.31 -19.08
CA ALA A 225 -18.00 -16.31 -17.65
C ALA A 225 -16.77 -16.05 -16.75
N ARG A 226 -15.64 -16.68 -17.05
CA ARG A 226 -14.38 -16.45 -16.33
C ARG A 226 -13.86 -15.03 -16.52
N LEU A 227 -13.89 -14.50 -17.75
CA LEU A 227 -13.51 -13.13 -18.06
C LEU A 227 -14.36 -12.13 -17.27
N LEU A 228 -15.67 -12.29 -17.27
CA LEU A 228 -16.61 -11.44 -16.53
C LEU A 228 -16.34 -11.47 -15.02
N LYS A 229 -16.13 -12.66 -14.47
CA LYS A 229 -15.79 -12.83 -13.06
C LYS A 229 -14.51 -12.08 -12.70
N GLU A 230 -13.44 -12.25 -13.48
CA GLU A 230 -12.14 -11.67 -13.19
C GLU A 230 -12.15 -10.14 -13.32
N VAL A 231 -12.82 -9.59 -14.34
CA VAL A 231 -13.01 -8.14 -14.49
C VAL A 231 -13.78 -7.56 -13.29
N SER A 232 -14.87 -8.23 -12.86
CA SER A 232 -15.68 -7.77 -11.73
C SER A 232 -14.92 -7.80 -10.42
N GLU A 233 -14.06 -8.80 -10.22
CA GLU A 233 -13.19 -8.89 -9.06
C GLU A 233 -12.11 -7.80 -9.06
N ASP A 234 -11.50 -7.53 -10.22
CA ASP A 234 -10.53 -6.44 -10.38
C ASP A 234 -11.19 -5.10 -10.05
N VAL A 235 -12.36 -4.80 -10.59
CA VAL A 235 -13.13 -3.59 -10.28
C VAL A 235 -13.37 -3.44 -8.78
N ARG A 236 -13.85 -4.48 -8.12
CA ARG A 236 -14.11 -4.45 -6.67
C ARG A 236 -12.86 -4.17 -5.86
N ARG A 237 -11.75 -4.87 -6.16
CA ARG A 237 -10.48 -4.68 -5.44
C ARG A 237 -9.94 -3.28 -5.63
N GLN A 238 -9.95 -2.77 -6.86
CA GLN A 238 -9.42 -1.44 -7.18
C GLN A 238 -10.31 -0.32 -6.63
N THR A 239 -11.64 -0.49 -6.61
CA THR A 239 -12.56 0.48 -5.99
C THR A 239 -12.27 0.64 -4.49
N ASN A 240 -12.11 -0.47 -3.77
CA ASN A 240 -11.77 -0.44 -2.35
C ASN A 240 -10.40 0.20 -2.12
N TYR A 241 -9.42 -0.12 -2.95
CA TYR A 241 -8.09 0.47 -2.89
C TYR A 241 -8.13 2.00 -3.06
N VAL A 242 -8.80 2.51 -4.11
CA VAL A 242 -8.93 3.96 -4.34
C VAL A 242 -9.64 4.65 -3.17
N ALA A 243 -10.68 4.04 -2.60
CA ALA A 243 -11.37 4.59 -1.43
C ALA A 243 -10.43 4.73 -0.22
N THR A 244 -9.63 3.70 0.06
CA THR A 244 -8.64 3.72 1.14
C THR A 244 -7.54 4.75 0.90
N GLU A 245 -7.00 4.80 -0.34
CA GLU A 245 -5.94 5.76 -0.65
C GLU A 245 -6.41 7.21 -0.66
N ARG A 246 -7.68 7.48 -0.99
CA ARG A 246 -8.27 8.82 -0.80
C ARG A 246 -8.32 9.23 0.67
N ALA A 247 -8.65 8.31 1.57
CA ALA A 247 -8.60 8.56 3.00
C ALA A 247 -7.15 8.83 3.47
N ASN A 248 -6.17 8.07 2.97
CA ASN A 248 -4.75 8.29 3.23
C ASN A 248 -4.28 9.68 2.74
N LEU A 249 -4.70 10.10 1.54
CA LEU A 249 -4.41 11.43 1.01
C LEU A 249 -4.92 12.57 1.91
N ASN A 250 -6.10 12.42 2.53
CA ASN A 250 -6.60 13.42 3.49
C ASN A 250 -5.64 13.55 4.68
N THR A 251 -5.09 12.45 5.16
CA THR A 251 -4.11 12.44 6.25
C THR A 251 -2.79 13.10 5.81
N VAL A 252 -2.31 12.79 4.60
CA VAL A 252 -1.12 13.43 4.01
C VAL A 252 -1.34 14.94 3.84
N SER A 253 -2.52 15.37 3.38
CA SER A 253 -2.87 16.79 3.28
C SER A 253 -2.77 17.52 4.62
N ALA A 254 -3.28 16.91 5.69
CA ALA A 254 -3.17 17.46 7.04
C ALA A 254 -1.70 17.56 7.49
N ALA A 255 -0.89 16.52 7.22
CA ALA A 255 0.54 16.50 7.53
C ALA A 255 1.33 17.57 6.75
N ILE A 256 1.01 17.83 5.49
CA ILE A 256 1.64 18.91 4.70
C ILE A 256 1.34 20.28 5.33
N ARG A 257 0.12 20.51 5.81
CA ARG A 257 -0.26 21.78 6.47
C ARG A 257 0.50 22.01 7.77
N THR A 258 0.81 20.95 8.52
CA THR A 258 1.61 21.03 9.75
C THR A 258 3.11 21.02 9.50
N GLY A 259 3.56 20.52 8.36
CA GLY A 259 4.96 20.34 7.98
C GLY A 259 5.60 19.08 8.56
N GLU A 260 4.81 18.19 9.17
CA GLU A 260 5.30 16.95 9.81
C GLU A 260 4.21 15.88 9.86
N ILE A 261 4.60 14.61 9.87
CA ILE A 261 3.69 13.48 10.11
C ILE A 261 3.59 13.27 11.61
N PHE A 262 2.40 13.44 12.17
CA PHE A 262 2.02 13.04 13.54
C PHE A 262 2.87 13.60 14.69
N GLY A 263 3.41 14.82 14.56
CA GLY A 263 4.12 15.48 15.66
C GLY A 263 5.38 14.76 16.14
N GLY A 264 5.94 13.89 15.30
CA GLY A 264 7.16 13.16 15.60
C GLY A 264 8.10 13.12 14.41
N SER A 265 9.11 14.01 14.40
CA SER A 265 10.18 13.95 13.40
C SER A 265 10.91 12.60 13.47
N LEU A 266 11.62 12.21 12.39
CA LEU A 266 12.51 11.03 12.39
C LEU A 266 13.47 11.01 13.58
N VAL A 267 13.84 12.19 14.09
CA VAL A 267 14.65 12.34 15.29
C VAL A 267 13.94 11.71 16.49
N HIS A 268 12.63 11.93 16.66
CA HIS A 268 11.86 11.30 17.74
C HIS A 268 11.68 9.80 17.53
N LYS A 269 11.48 9.38 16.28
CA LYS A 269 11.33 7.94 15.96
C LYS A 269 12.67 7.20 16.05
N ALA A 270 13.76 7.81 15.61
CA ALA A 270 15.11 7.29 15.82
C ALA A 270 15.47 7.25 17.30
N LEU A 271 15.05 8.26 18.08
CA LEU A 271 15.23 8.31 19.53
C LEU A 271 14.40 7.22 20.24
N ALA A 272 13.14 7.03 19.82
CA ALA A 272 12.26 5.96 20.33
C ALA A 272 12.77 4.57 19.94
N LEU A 273 13.29 4.39 18.72
CA LEU A 273 13.88 3.13 18.26
C LEU A 273 15.26 2.86 18.91
N ALA A 274 16.10 3.89 19.08
CA ALA A 274 17.35 3.75 19.82
C ALA A 274 17.11 3.42 21.29
N SER A 275 16.01 3.91 21.88
CA SER A 275 15.60 3.53 23.23
C SER A 275 14.95 2.13 23.32
N ALA A 276 14.36 1.62 22.23
CA ALA A 276 13.76 0.30 22.15
C ALA A 276 14.74 -0.82 21.74
N GLY A 277 15.82 -0.47 21.00
CA GLY A 277 16.80 -1.42 20.46
C GLY A 277 18.03 -1.68 21.31
N GLN A 278 18.19 -0.98 22.44
CA GLN A 278 19.29 -1.21 23.38
C GLN A 278 18.78 -1.89 24.65
N ASN A 279 18.67 -3.20 24.60
CA ASN A 279 18.82 -4.04 25.81
C ASN A 279 20.29 -3.94 26.24
N GLY A 280 20.58 -2.98 27.06
CA GLY A 280 21.90 -2.78 27.64
C GLY A 280 22.37 -1.33 27.54
N THR A 281 22.26 -0.63 28.68
CA THR A 281 22.77 0.70 29.03
C THR A 281 21.94 1.92 28.60
N LEU A 282 21.04 2.32 29.52
CA LEU A 282 20.71 3.72 29.86
C LEU A 282 20.03 4.60 28.78
N ALA A 283 18.89 4.19 28.29
CA ALA A 283 17.87 5.20 27.99
C ALA A 283 17.36 5.72 29.34
N ALA A 284 17.48 7.02 29.58
CA ALA A 284 16.99 7.63 30.81
C ALA A 284 15.48 7.45 30.91
N ARG A 285 15.00 6.46 31.70
CA ARG A 285 13.59 6.36 32.03
C ARG A 285 13.19 7.61 32.81
N PRO A 286 12.03 8.24 32.53
CA PRO A 286 11.56 9.34 33.32
C PRO A 286 11.53 8.93 34.78
N THR A 287 12.19 9.67 35.64
CA THR A 287 12.12 9.47 37.08
C THR A 287 10.93 10.24 37.65
N ASP A 288 10.42 9.76 38.77
CA ASP A 288 9.47 10.53 39.54
C ASP A 288 10.14 11.83 40.02
N THR A 289 9.64 12.95 39.54
CA THR A 289 10.12 14.29 39.87
C THR A 289 9.35 14.93 41.04
N THR A 290 8.48 14.12 41.70
CA THR A 290 7.67 14.59 42.82
C THR A 290 8.58 15.01 43.98
N GLY A 291 8.46 16.25 44.42
CA GLY A 291 9.27 16.82 45.50
C GLY A 291 10.66 17.33 45.09
N LYS A 292 11.10 17.11 43.83
CA LYS A 292 12.38 17.69 43.35
C LYS A 292 12.17 19.12 42.86
N ARG A 293 13.20 19.97 43.08
CA ARG A 293 13.20 21.33 42.51
C ARG A 293 13.74 21.29 41.08
N PRO A 294 13.02 21.89 40.11
CA PRO A 294 13.51 22.01 38.75
C PRO A 294 14.74 22.89 38.67
N LEU A 295 15.70 22.53 37.82
CA LEU A 295 16.87 23.31 37.47
C LEU A 295 16.49 24.61 36.73
N VAL A 296 15.55 24.46 35.77
CA VAL A 296 14.98 25.55 34.97
C VAL A 296 13.50 25.31 34.78
N VAL A 297 12.72 26.38 34.88
CA VAL A 297 11.30 26.42 34.52
C VAL A 297 11.11 27.43 33.39
N ILE A 298 10.70 26.95 32.24
CA ILE A 298 10.42 27.79 31.06
C ILE A 298 8.90 27.91 30.96
N ARG A 299 8.38 29.15 31.05
CA ARG A 299 6.97 29.46 30.93
C ARG A 299 6.66 29.97 29.54
N PHE A 300 5.74 29.32 28.85
CA PHE A 300 5.32 29.69 27.50
C PHE A 300 4.03 30.56 27.58
N ASP A 301 4.20 31.78 28.12
CA ASP A 301 3.15 32.77 28.27
C ASP A 301 2.96 33.62 27.00
N ARG A 302 3.91 33.60 26.07
CA ARG A 302 3.92 34.35 24.82
C ARG A 302 4.44 33.49 23.65
N ALA A 303 4.20 33.96 22.43
CA ALA A 303 4.54 33.21 21.21
C ALA A 303 6.06 32.97 21.00
N LYS A 304 6.90 33.88 21.51
CA LYS A 304 8.37 33.73 21.47
C LYS A 304 8.94 34.00 22.86
N VAL A 305 9.41 32.98 23.51
CA VAL A 305 10.08 33.06 24.83
C VAL A 305 11.60 32.95 24.62
N PRO A 306 12.40 33.95 25.03
CA PRO A 306 13.86 33.91 24.90
C PRO A 306 14.46 33.06 26.03
N TYR A 307 14.36 31.73 25.95
CA TYR A 307 14.84 30.81 26.99
C TYR A 307 16.22 30.22 26.71
N GLN A 308 16.69 30.27 25.45
CA GLN A 308 17.88 29.54 25.00
C GLN A 308 19.12 29.91 25.80
N GLN A 309 19.39 31.19 26.02
CA GLN A 309 20.60 31.64 26.75
C GLN A 309 20.55 31.22 28.22
N ALA A 310 19.41 31.39 28.88
CA ALA A 310 19.24 30.98 30.28
C ALA A 310 19.38 29.47 30.46
N LEU A 311 18.79 28.69 29.52
CA LEU A 311 18.90 27.24 29.48
C LEU A 311 20.34 26.79 29.28
N TYR A 312 21.07 27.43 28.34
CA TYR A 312 22.47 27.14 28.08
C TYR A 312 23.32 27.33 29.33
N HIS A 313 23.23 28.49 29.99
CA HIS A 313 23.99 28.76 31.20
C HIS A 313 23.67 27.81 32.35
N ALA A 314 22.42 27.41 32.49
CA ALA A 314 22.01 26.48 33.55
C ALA A 314 22.56 25.06 33.29
N VAL A 315 22.48 24.59 32.07
CA VAL A 315 22.91 23.24 31.67
C VAL A 315 24.40 23.13 31.62
N SER A 316 25.13 24.12 31.04
CA SER A 316 26.60 24.14 30.99
C SER A 316 27.21 24.09 32.38
N ARG A 317 26.69 24.89 33.34
CA ARG A 317 27.16 24.87 34.74
C ARG A 317 26.99 23.53 35.43
N VAL A 318 25.95 22.76 35.04
CA VAL A 318 25.76 21.41 35.58
C VAL A 318 26.72 20.42 34.93
N ILE A 319 26.94 20.49 33.61
CA ILE A 319 27.83 19.60 32.87
C ILE A 319 29.29 19.82 33.30
N GLU A 320 29.71 21.08 33.56
CA GLU A 320 31.04 21.40 34.09
C GLU A 320 31.34 20.70 35.43
N ARG A 321 30.28 20.56 36.28
CA ARG A 321 30.42 19.91 37.60
C ARG A 321 30.19 18.41 37.55
N ARG A 322 29.36 17.96 36.62
CA ARG A 322 28.98 16.55 36.41
C ARG A 322 28.90 16.23 34.91
N PRO A 323 30.03 15.80 34.31
CA PRO A 323 30.07 15.50 32.86
C PRO A 323 29.08 14.46 32.42
N ASP A 324 28.66 13.53 33.31
CA ASP A 324 27.70 12.45 33.04
C ASP A 324 26.27 12.77 33.46
N ALA A 325 25.94 14.04 33.69
CA ALA A 325 24.61 14.46 34.12
C ALA A 325 23.53 14.04 33.11
N VAL A 326 22.44 13.53 33.65
CA VAL A 326 21.20 13.16 32.92
C VAL A 326 20.12 14.15 33.32
N PHE A 327 19.33 14.56 32.36
CA PHE A 327 18.28 15.55 32.56
C PHE A 327 16.90 14.95 32.31
N ASP A 328 15.92 15.27 33.16
CA ASP A 328 14.53 14.96 32.96
C ASP A 328 13.78 16.22 32.51
N LEU A 329 13.21 16.19 31.30
CA LEU A 329 12.44 17.27 30.71
C LEU A 329 10.95 16.97 30.86
N VAL A 330 10.24 17.76 31.65
CA VAL A 330 8.84 17.54 31.94
C VAL A 330 7.98 18.61 31.28
N ALA A 331 7.18 18.21 30.32
CA ALA A 331 6.13 19.07 29.74
C ALA A 331 4.98 19.21 30.73
N VAL A 332 4.73 20.40 31.23
CA VAL A 332 3.66 20.70 32.18
C VAL A 332 2.53 21.44 31.47
N ALA A 333 1.37 20.79 31.39
CA ALA A 333 0.17 21.39 30.85
C ALA A 333 -0.70 22.00 31.96
N SER A 334 -1.26 23.19 31.69
CA SER A 334 -2.25 23.77 32.57
C SER A 334 -3.55 22.99 32.57
N ALA A 335 -4.08 22.67 33.77
CA ALA A 335 -5.37 22.00 33.94
C ALA A 335 -6.56 22.98 33.88
N SER A 336 -6.33 24.25 33.56
CA SER A 336 -7.42 25.23 33.50
C SER A 336 -8.31 25.08 32.27
N GLY A 337 -9.63 24.98 32.48
CA GLY A 337 -10.65 24.89 31.44
C GLY A 337 -11.31 23.50 31.33
N GLY A 338 -12.22 23.34 30.37
CA GLY A 338 -12.88 22.07 30.10
C GLY A 338 -11.94 21.03 29.48
N THR A 339 -12.38 19.76 29.42
CA THR A 339 -11.58 18.59 28.95
C THR A 339 -10.92 18.80 27.59
N ALA A 340 -11.60 19.42 26.62
CA ALA A 340 -11.04 19.74 25.30
C ALA A 340 -9.90 20.76 25.38
N ARG A 341 -10.00 21.76 26.27
CA ARG A 341 -8.94 22.76 26.46
C ARG A 341 -7.74 22.16 27.15
N VAL A 342 -7.92 21.28 28.13
CA VAL A 342 -6.83 20.57 28.81
C VAL A 342 -6.07 19.69 27.80
N ALA A 343 -6.76 18.98 26.90
CA ALA A 343 -6.15 18.21 25.83
C ALA A 343 -5.32 19.09 24.87
N LEU A 344 -5.84 20.26 24.47
CA LEU A 344 -5.10 21.24 23.66
C LEU A 344 -3.85 21.77 24.38
N ASN A 345 -3.97 22.07 25.69
CA ASN A 345 -2.83 22.50 26.50
C ASN A 345 -1.78 21.40 26.61
N ALA A 346 -2.17 20.16 26.79
CA ALA A 346 -1.26 19.01 26.84
C ALA A 346 -0.46 18.87 25.52
N ASN A 347 -1.11 18.99 24.37
CA ASN A 347 -0.45 18.95 23.07
C ASN A 347 0.50 20.14 22.86
N LYS A 348 0.11 21.34 23.29
CA LYS A 348 0.99 22.53 23.23
C LYS A 348 2.22 22.36 24.16
N ALA A 349 2.01 21.88 25.38
CA ALA A 349 3.10 21.67 26.34
C ALA A 349 4.13 20.66 25.81
N ARG A 350 3.66 19.58 25.13
CA ARG A 350 4.55 18.62 24.48
C ARG A 350 5.40 19.28 23.39
N ARG A 351 4.78 20.07 22.49
CA ARG A 351 5.54 20.79 21.45
C ARG A 351 6.61 21.70 22.02
N HIS A 352 6.29 22.44 23.08
CA HIS A 352 7.28 23.29 23.75
C HIS A 352 8.42 22.46 24.39
N ALA A 353 8.13 21.28 24.95
CA ALA A 353 9.18 20.39 25.44
C ALA A 353 10.07 19.87 24.31
N GLU A 354 9.50 19.60 23.14
CA GLU A 354 10.24 19.20 21.94
C GLU A 354 11.14 20.32 21.41
N GLU A 355 10.68 21.58 21.44
CA GLU A 355 11.49 22.74 21.09
C GLU A 355 12.67 22.91 22.06
N VAL A 356 12.43 22.73 23.35
CA VAL A 356 13.49 22.80 24.39
C VAL A 356 14.47 21.63 24.24
N LEU A 357 14.00 20.42 23.94
CA LEU A 357 14.87 19.27 23.68
C LEU A 357 15.77 19.53 22.47
N ARG A 358 15.21 20.09 21.38
CA ARG A 358 15.99 20.44 20.19
C ARG A 358 17.09 21.45 20.53
N ALA A 359 16.75 22.49 21.29
CA ALA A 359 17.73 23.47 21.74
C ALA A 359 18.86 22.84 22.59
N LEU A 360 18.55 21.87 23.46
CA LEU A 360 19.55 21.14 24.24
C LEU A 360 20.47 20.30 23.34
N ILE A 361 19.94 19.67 22.31
CA ILE A 361 20.72 18.87 21.34
C ILE A 361 21.63 19.81 20.50
N GLU A 362 21.11 20.94 20.04
CA GLU A 362 21.90 21.97 19.33
C GLU A 362 23.04 22.54 20.18
N MET A 363 22.86 22.58 21.49
CA MET A 363 23.89 22.95 22.44
C MET A 363 24.92 21.82 22.71
N GLY A 364 24.81 20.66 22.05
CA GLY A 364 25.74 19.54 22.14
C GLY A 364 25.39 18.50 23.22
N LEU A 365 24.20 18.56 23.84
CA LEU A 365 23.79 17.53 24.80
C LEU A 365 23.34 16.27 24.07
N PRO A 366 23.94 15.08 24.32
CA PRO A 366 23.52 13.85 23.69
C PRO A 366 22.05 13.50 24.04
N PRO A 367 21.22 13.15 23.07
CA PRO A 367 19.79 12.85 23.32
C PRO A 367 19.58 11.68 24.29
N ALA A 368 20.53 10.75 24.39
CA ALA A 368 20.50 9.66 25.37
C ALA A 368 20.55 10.14 26.84
N ARG A 369 20.92 11.39 27.08
CA ARG A 369 21.01 12.00 28.43
C ARG A 369 19.79 12.83 28.79
N VAL A 370 18.73 12.86 27.93
CA VAL A 370 17.52 13.62 28.21
C VAL A 370 16.30 12.67 28.17
N ALA A 371 15.63 12.53 29.30
CA ALA A 371 14.35 11.85 29.37
C ALA A 371 13.22 12.88 29.25
N VAL A 372 12.22 12.60 28.41
CA VAL A 372 11.07 13.49 28.24
C VAL A 372 9.82 12.85 28.81
N SER A 373 9.08 13.60 29.62
CA SER A 373 7.80 13.19 30.18
C SER A 373 6.78 14.32 30.12
N ALA A 374 5.51 14.02 30.34
CA ALA A 374 4.43 14.99 30.34
C ALA A 374 3.54 14.80 31.56
N LYS A 375 3.10 15.92 32.15
CA LYS A 375 2.22 15.91 33.32
C LYS A 375 1.27 17.11 33.26
N THR A 376 0.06 16.95 33.78
CA THR A 376 -0.92 18.03 33.91
C THR A 376 -0.91 18.52 35.36
N MET A 377 -0.84 19.84 35.56
CA MET A 377 -0.80 20.44 36.87
C MET A 377 -1.87 21.53 37.01
N ALA A 378 -2.65 21.48 38.07
CA ALA A 378 -3.65 22.49 38.38
C ALA A 378 -3.02 23.83 38.81
N SER A 379 -1.81 23.79 39.37
CA SER A 379 -1.05 24.98 39.80
C SER A 379 -0.42 25.75 38.66
N ALA A 380 -0.26 25.14 37.47
CA ALA A 380 0.32 25.78 36.28
C ALA A 380 -0.72 26.69 35.62
N LYS A 381 -0.49 28.01 35.61
CA LYS A 381 -1.35 28.99 34.93
C LYS A 381 -1.18 28.97 33.41
N THR A 382 -0.01 28.61 32.93
CA THR A 382 0.34 28.53 31.51
C THR A 382 1.03 27.19 31.25
N ASN A 383 1.27 26.86 29.99
CA ASN A 383 2.09 25.69 29.65
C ASN A 383 3.56 25.98 30.02
N GLU A 384 4.18 25.04 30.70
CA GLU A 384 5.55 25.19 31.20
C GLU A 384 6.40 23.96 30.79
N VAL A 385 7.71 24.14 30.68
CA VAL A 385 8.65 23.06 30.54
C VAL A 385 9.64 23.11 31.69
N HIS A 386 9.66 22.07 32.48
CA HIS A 386 10.57 21.96 33.65
C HIS A 386 11.73 21.03 33.29
N VAL A 387 12.95 21.50 33.58
CA VAL A 387 14.18 20.72 33.42
C VAL A 387 14.69 20.34 34.81
N TYR A 388 14.82 19.05 35.05
CA TYR A 388 15.35 18.50 36.31
C TYR A 388 16.70 17.86 36.07
N LEU A 389 17.56 17.90 37.07
CA LEU A 389 18.81 17.15 37.13
C LEU A 389 18.53 15.79 37.82
N ARG A 390 19.07 14.76 37.24
CA ARG A 390 18.97 13.39 37.78
C ARG A 390 20.14 13.08 38.68
#